data_262f60b246467890c512e148fd801258
#
_entry.id   262f60b246467890c512e148fd801258
#
_cell.length_a   1.000
_cell.length_b   1.000
_cell.length_c   1.000
_cell.angle_alpha   90.00
_cell.angle_beta   90.00
_cell.angle_gamma   90.00
#
_symmetry.space_group_name_H-M   'P 1'
#
loop_
_entity.id
_entity.type
_entity.pdbx_description
1 polymer ?
#
loop_
_entity_poly.entity_id
_entity_poly.type
_entity_poly.pdbx_seq_one_letter_code
_entity_poly.pdbx_strand_id
1 'polypeptide(L)'
;MHLKSIKFALLAICMLFICNVVKANGYVTFNFKKNPWKFINAKQGDEPNVGKFEDGFEIKEKGFTIVNKKRNDTNWNRIENGFFVVYPKNDIVITAPAGVEIYRINIVVKSIWDFGLKNDKHLLPDPDEEMAMSEETFGFDYVGKVATFTGNNKNTIIETITVNYTGTPTAINSINKPTIYPIAVYNLSGVKVGDTNSLSNLPKGVYIVNGKKVSN
;
A
#
# COMPACT_ATOMS: atom_id res chain seq x y z
N MET A 1 -51.45 19.46 30.31
CA MET A 1 -51.35 18.66 29.09
C MET A 1 -49.99 18.74 28.38
N HIS A 2 -48.96 19.43 28.93
CA HIS A 2 -47.69 19.66 28.29
C HIS A 2 -46.54 18.69 28.68
N LEU A 3 -46.65 17.96 29.81
CA LEU A 3 -45.54 17.14 30.31
C LEU A 3 -45.36 15.79 29.57
N LYS A 4 -46.46 15.25 29.00
CA LYS A 4 -46.38 13.98 28.22
C LYS A 4 -45.75 14.20 26.83
N SER A 5 -45.98 15.35 26.20
CA SER A 5 -45.39 15.70 24.87
C SER A 5 -43.88 15.85 24.94
N ILE A 6 -43.33 16.41 26.02
CA ILE A 6 -41.89 16.64 26.18
C ILE A 6 -41.14 15.32 26.36
N LYS A 7 -41.72 14.35 27.06
CA LYS A 7 -41.12 13.03 27.25
C LYS A 7 -41.02 12.23 25.94
N PHE A 8 -42.02 12.37 25.05
CA PHE A 8 -41.99 11.70 23.73
C PHE A 8 -41.00 12.35 22.80
N ALA A 9 -40.85 13.68 22.81
CA ALA A 9 -39.86 14.38 22.02
C ALA A 9 -38.42 14.03 22.45
N LEU A 10 -38.17 13.91 23.77
CA LEU A 10 -36.87 13.54 24.28
C LEU A 10 -36.51 12.08 23.92
N LEU A 11 -37.50 11.16 23.96
CA LEU A 11 -37.29 9.77 23.56
C LEU A 11 -37.00 9.63 22.05
N ALA A 12 -37.68 10.42 21.21
CA ALA A 12 -37.45 10.44 19.77
C ALA A 12 -36.06 11.01 19.42
N ILE A 13 -35.59 12.01 20.16
CA ILE A 13 -34.25 12.59 19.99
C ILE A 13 -33.17 11.58 20.43
N CYS A 14 -33.38 10.85 21.52
CA CYS A 14 -32.46 9.80 21.94
C CYS A 14 -32.38 8.63 20.94
N MET A 15 -33.48 8.28 20.26
CA MET A 15 -33.44 7.24 19.22
C MET A 15 -32.74 7.69 17.94
N LEU A 16 -32.68 8.99 17.66
CA LEU A 16 -31.95 9.52 16.53
C LEU A 16 -30.42 9.53 16.74
N PHE A 17 -29.96 9.44 17.98
CA PHE A 17 -28.52 9.37 18.30
C PHE A 17 -27.95 7.95 18.43
N ILE A 18 -28.78 6.91 18.35
CA ILE A 18 -28.31 5.53 18.20
C ILE A 18 -28.23 5.24 16.69
N CYS A 19 -27.59 6.12 15.93
CA CYS A 19 -27.01 5.72 14.68
C CYS A 19 -25.85 4.76 15.02
N ASN A 20 -26.16 3.50 15.15
CA ASN A 20 -25.15 2.46 15.01
C ASN A 20 -24.51 2.70 13.64
N VAL A 21 -23.36 3.36 13.64
CA VAL A 21 -22.52 3.43 12.45
C VAL A 21 -22.20 1.98 12.12
N VAL A 22 -22.96 1.40 11.21
CA VAL A 22 -22.64 0.08 10.67
C VAL A 22 -21.27 0.24 10.05
N LYS A 23 -20.22 -0.22 10.74
CA LYS A 23 -18.88 -0.23 10.19
C LYS A 23 -18.93 -1.12 8.96
N ALA A 24 -18.77 -0.52 7.80
CA ALA A 24 -18.66 -1.28 6.56
C ALA A 24 -17.41 -2.15 6.62
N ASN A 25 -17.55 -3.43 6.31
CA ASN A 25 -16.42 -4.33 6.13
C ASN A 25 -15.96 -4.26 4.67
N GLY A 26 -14.67 -4.21 4.48
CA GLY A 26 -14.09 -4.16 3.15
C GLY A 26 -12.73 -4.86 3.10
N TYR A 27 -12.19 -4.96 1.89
CA TYR A 27 -10.83 -5.43 1.70
C TYR A 27 -10.13 -4.65 0.59
N VAL A 28 -8.81 -4.63 0.66
CA VAL A 28 -7.92 -4.15 -0.40
C VAL A 28 -6.85 -5.21 -0.64
N THR A 29 -6.51 -5.43 -1.91
CA THR A 29 -5.50 -6.41 -2.30
C THR A 29 -4.38 -5.74 -3.08
N PHE A 30 -3.17 -5.83 -2.56
CA PHE A 30 -1.94 -5.52 -3.27
C PHE A 30 -1.52 -6.76 -4.07
N ASN A 31 -1.65 -6.71 -5.39
CA ASN A 31 -1.34 -7.84 -6.27
C ASN A 31 -0.02 -7.60 -6.98
N PHE A 32 1.05 -8.18 -6.48
CA PHE A 32 2.41 -7.99 -7.00
C PHE A 32 2.63 -8.76 -8.30
N LYS A 33 1.98 -9.90 -8.47
CA LYS A 33 2.04 -10.68 -9.72
C LYS A 33 1.50 -9.92 -10.91
N LYS A 34 0.41 -9.16 -10.71
CA LYS A 34 -0.14 -8.26 -11.74
C LYS A 34 0.70 -7.00 -11.90
N ASN A 35 1.42 -6.60 -10.88
CA ASN A 35 2.27 -5.40 -10.84
C ASN A 35 1.60 -4.16 -11.49
N PRO A 36 0.44 -3.71 -10.99
CA PRO A 36 -0.28 -2.59 -11.59
C PRO A 36 0.49 -1.27 -11.51
N TRP A 37 1.45 -1.19 -10.59
CA TRP A 37 2.33 -0.02 -10.40
C TRP A 37 3.49 0.03 -11.40
N LYS A 38 3.68 -1.04 -12.23
CA LYS A 38 4.76 -1.15 -13.23
C LYS A 38 6.16 -1.03 -12.64
N PHE A 39 6.37 -1.55 -11.44
CA PHE A 39 7.69 -1.64 -10.85
C PHE A 39 8.63 -2.48 -11.71
N ILE A 40 9.92 -2.17 -11.64
CA ILE A 40 10.94 -2.98 -12.31
C ILE A 40 10.88 -4.40 -11.75
N ASN A 41 10.68 -5.36 -12.64
CA ASN A 41 10.62 -6.78 -12.31
C ASN A 41 12.01 -7.39 -12.53
N ALA A 42 12.80 -7.48 -11.47
CA ALA A 42 14.11 -8.11 -11.51
C ALA A 42 13.98 -9.61 -11.85
N LYS A 43 15.02 -10.17 -12.44
CA LYS A 43 15.13 -11.62 -12.67
C LYS A 43 15.99 -12.26 -11.59
N GLN A 44 15.81 -13.53 -11.39
CA GLN A 44 16.73 -14.30 -10.55
C GLN A 44 18.16 -14.20 -11.10
N GLY A 45 19.10 -13.80 -10.24
CA GLY A 45 20.49 -13.57 -10.63
C GLY A 45 20.83 -12.13 -11.03
N ASP A 46 19.86 -11.24 -11.13
CA ASP A 46 20.14 -9.81 -11.29
C ASP A 46 20.85 -9.25 -10.05
N GLU A 47 21.65 -8.21 -10.26
CA GLU A 47 22.32 -7.48 -9.19
C GLU A 47 21.31 -7.02 -8.11
N PRO A 48 21.71 -7.00 -6.82
CA PRO A 48 20.81 -6.71 -5.71
C PRO A 48 20.12 -5.35 -5.79
N ASN A 49 20.65 -4.41 -6.56
CA ASN A 49 20.12 -3.05 -6.74
C ASN A 49 19.12 -2.93 -7.90
N VAL A 50 18.94 -3.95 -8.73
CA VAL A 50 17.97 -3.92 -9.83
C VAL A 50 16.57 -3.97 -9.25
N GLY A 51 15.76 -2.94 -9.54
CA GLY A 51 14.37 -2.84 -9.07
C GLY A 51 14.19 -2.75 -7.56
N LYS A 52 15.24 -2.38 -6.83
CA LYS A 52 15.22 -2.22 -5.38
C LYS A 52 14.21 -1.18 -4.93
N PHE A 53 13.58 -1.44 -3.80
CA PHE A 53 12.79 -0.45 -3.07
C PHE A 53 13.67 0.25 -2.03
N GLU A 54 13.82 1.55 -2.18
CA GLU A 54 14.56 2.38 -1.22
C GLU A 54 13.87 2.39 0.16
N ASP A 55 14.59 2.79 1.18
CA ASP A 55 14.00 2.97 2.51
C ASP A 55 12.91 4.05 2.46
N GLY A 56 11.75 3.77 3.06
CA GLY A 56 10.60 4.64 3.01
C GLY A 56 9.80 4.60 1.70
N PHE A 57 10.16 3.73 0.72
CA PHE A 57 9.39 3.58 -0.50
C PHE A 57 7.96 3.12 -0.21
N GLU A 58 6.97 3.76 -0.83
CA GLU A 58 5.55 3.54 -0.59
C GLU A 58 4.85 2.90 -1.77
N ILE A 59 4.12 1.82 -1.50
CA ILE A 59 3.19 1.16 -2.43
C ILE A 59 1.78 1.48 -1.97
N LYS A 60 0.96 2.10 -2.83
CA LYS A 60 -0.38 2.58 -2.47
C LYS A 60 -1.48 1.86 -3.25
N GLU A 61 -2.54 1.48 -2.55
CA GLU A 61 -3.74 0.89 -3.14
C GLU A 61 -4.98 1.32 -2.33
N LYS A 62 -5.92 2.02 -2.97
CA LYS A 62 -7.19 2.46 -2.36
C LYS A 62 -7.04 3.16 -0.98
N GLY A 63 -6.01 3.99 -0.83
CA GLY A 63 -5.74 4.72 0.40
C GLY A 63 -4.91 3.96 1.45
N PHE A 64 -4.73 2.67 1.30
CA PHE A 64 -3.78 1.88 2.10
C PHE A 64 -2.36 2.05 1.55
N THR A 65 -1.39 1.96 2.44
CA THR A 65 0.02 2.11 2.08
C THR A 65 0.82 0.95 2.64
N ILE A 66 1.69 0.38 1.81
CA ILE A 66 2.78 -0.49 2.27
C ILE A 66 4.06 0.32 2.17
N VAL A 67 4.75 0.55 3.30
CA VAL A 67 6.02 1.25 3.35
C VAL A 67 7.14 0.23 3.49
N ASN A 68 8.10 0.28 2.57
CA ASN A 68 9.32 -0.49 2.67
C ASN A 68 10.28 0.13 3.67
N LYS A 69 10.80 -0.68 4.62
CA LYS A 69 11.83 -0.26 5.57
C LYS A 69 13.06 -1.15 5.41
N LYS A 70 14.11 -0.55 4.87
CA LYS A 70 15.37 -1.26 4.69
C LYS A 70 16.17 -1.28 5.97
N ARG A 71 16.43 -2.49 6.48
CA ARG A 71 17.31 -2.74 7.64
C ARG A 71 18.43 -3.72 7.34
N ASN A 72 18.36 -4.36 6.17
CA ASN A 72 19.39 -5.26 5.70
C ASN A 72 20.45 -4.45 4.94
N ASP A 73 21.72 -4.66 5.23
CA ASP A 73 22.82 -3.88 4.63
C ASP A 73 23.08 -4.28 3.17
N THR A 74 22.81 -5.53 2.80
CA THR A 74 23.18 -6.10 1.50
C THR A 74 21.99 -6.29 0.56
N ASN A 75 20.81 -6.63 1.10
CA ASN A 75 19.66 -7.01 0.28
C ASN A 75 18.50 -6.01 0.40
N TRP A 76 17.87 -5.73 -0.72
CA TRP A 76 16.77 -4.79 -0.84
C TRP A 76 15.49 -5.53 -1.20
N ASN A 77 14.38 -5.17 -0.57
CA ASN A 77 13.10 -5.63 -1.06
C ASN A 77 12.87 -5.15 -2.48
N ARG A 78 12.30 -5.98 -3.33
CA ARG A 78 12.07 -5.69 -4.76
C ARG A 78 10.98 -6.57 -5.35
N ILE A 79 10.51 -6.24 -6.55
CA ILE A 79 9.77 -7.20 -7.37
C ILE A 79 10.76 -8.07 -8.11
N GLU A 80 10.64 -9.37 -7.96
CA GLU A 80 11.48 -10.36 -8.63
C GLU A 80 10.61 -11.50 -9.18
N ASN A 81 10.75 -11.79 -10.49
CA ASN A 81 9.96 -12.83 -11.17
C ASN A 81 8.43 -12.69 -10.98
N GLY A 82 7.93 -11.47 -10.83
CA GLY A 82 6.51 -11.19 -10.62
C GLY A 82 6.04 -11.35 -9.17
N PHE A 83 6.94 -11.43 -8.21
CA PHE A 83 6.63 -11.52 -6.79
C PHE A 83 7.30 -10.39 -6.01
N PHE A 84 6.69 -9.97 -4.92
CA PHE A 84 7.35 -9.07 -3.97
C PHE A 84 8.22 -9.88 -3.02
N VAL A 85 9.53 -9.71 -3.14
CA VAL A 85 10.50 -10.41 -2.29
C VAL A 85 10.87 -9.51 -1.12
N VAL A 86 10.55 -9.99 0.09
CA VAL A 86 10.98 -9.37 1.35
C VAL A 86 12.15 -10.14 1.91
N TYR A 87 13.29 -9.48 2.00
CA TYR A 87 14.53 -10.08 2.50
C TYR A 87 14.60 -10.03 4.03
N PRO A 88 15.38 -10.95 4.66
CA PRO A 88 15.57 -10.96 6.10
C PRO A 88 16.01 -9.61 6.66
N LYS A 89 15.54 -9.28 7.85
CA LYS A 89 15.73 -8.01 8.58
C LYS A 89 14.99 -6.79 8.02
N ASN A 90 14.58 -6.78 6.74
CA ASN A 90 13.78 -5.68 6.22
C ASN A 90 12.35 -5.76 6.74
N ASP A 91 11.72 -4.59 6.92
CA ASP A 91 10.32 -4.51 7.30
C ASP A 91 9.44 -4.09 6.13
N ILE A 92 8.17 -4.47 6.22
CA ILE A 92 7.06 -3.87 5.51
C ILE A 92 6.05 -3.36 6.53
N VAL A 93 5.64 -2.10 6.38
CA VAL A 93 4.69 -1.45 7.28
C VAL A 93 3.41 -1.16 6.52
N ILE A 94 2.32 -1.82 6.89
CA ILE A 94 1.00 -1.65 6.28
C ILE A 94 0.22 -0.64 7.10
N THR A 95 -0.24 0.43 6.47
CA THR A 95 -0.99 1.50 7.13
C THR A 95 -2.35 1.67 6.49
N ALA A 96 -3.40 1.69 7.32
CA ALA A 96 -4.76 1.98 6.90
C ALA A 96 -5.01 3.49 6.80
N PRO A 97 -5.91 3.94 5.91
CA PRO A 97 -6.34 5.33 5.86
C PRO A 97 -7.15 5.74 7.11
N ALA A 98 -7.36 7.04 7.28
CA ALA A 98 -8.16 7.55 8.38
C ALA A 98 -9.59 6.97 8.36
N GLY A 99 -10.16 6.72 9.54
CA GLY A 99 -11.51 6.16 9.69
C GLY A 99 -11.62 4.64 9.49
N VAL A 100 -10.49 3.96 9.28
CA VAL A 100 -10.42 2.52 8.99
C VAL A 100 -9.55 1.81 10.03
N GLU A 101 -9.96 0.61 10.41
CA GLU A 101 -9.20 -0.32 11.26
C GLU A 101 -9.01 -1.65 10.54
N ILE A 102 -7.79 -2.14 10.51
CA ILE A 102 -7.44 -3.46 9.99
C ILE A 102 -7.88 -4.50 11.01
N TYR A 103 -8.55 -5.56 10.57
CA TYR A 103 -8.86 -6.68 11.47
C TYR A 103 -8.22 -8.00 11.03
N ARG A 104 -7.81 -8.13 9.76
CA ARG A 104 -7.11 -9.32 9.26
C ARG A 104 -6.23 -8.98 8.07
N ILE A 105 -5.07 -9.60 8.00
CA ILE A 105 -4.16 -9.52 6.84
C ILE A 105 -3.89 -10.93 6.34
N ASN A 106 -4.15 -11.18 5.07
CA ASN A 106 -3.83 -12.43 4.41
C ASN A 106 -2.67 -12.20 3.44
N ILE A 107 -1.64 -13.03 3.53
CA ILE A 107 -0.45 -12.98 2.68
C ILE A 107 -0.39 -14.29 1.90
N VAL A 108 -0.50 -14.20 0.57
CA VAL A 108 -0.31 -15.33 -0.34
C VAL A 108 1.13 -15.32 -0.80
N VAL A 109 1.82 -16.44 -0.65
CA VAL A 109 3.22 -16.63 -1.04
C VAL A 109 3.34 -17.64 -2.18
N LYS A 110 4.48 -17.64 -2.85
CA LYS A 110 4.77 -18.57 -3.95
C LYS A 110 4.80 -20.03 -3.49
N SER A 111 5.24 -20.26 -2.26
CA SER A 111 5.29 -21.59 -1.62
C SER A 111 5.31 -21.40 -0.12
N ILE A 112 4.75 -22.34 0.65
CA ILE A 112 4.80 -22.34 2.12
C ILE A 112 6.24 -22.28 2.65
N TRP A 113 7.19 -22.83 1.90
CA TRP A 113 8.62 -22.78 2.23
C TRP A 113 9.24 -21.39 2.05
N ASP A 114 8.57 -20.51 1.31
CA ASP A 114 9.00 -19.15 1.02
C ASP A 114 8.40 -18.13 1.99
N PHE A 115 7.91 -18.55 3.15
CA PHE A 115 7.39 -17.66 4.18
C PHE A 115 8.38 -17.51 5.33
N GLY A 116 8.84 -16.31 5.58
CA GLY A 116 9.79 -15.96 6.63
C GLY A 116 9.50 -14.62 7.30
N LEU A 117 8.24 -14.13 7.22
CA LEU A 117 7.85 -12.92 7.93
C LEU A 117 7.42 -13.24 9.36
N LYS A 118 7.69 -12.32 10.27
CA LYS A 118 7.13 -12.28 11.61
C LYS A 118 6.47 -10.93 11.85
N ASN A 119 5.40 -10.94 12.62
CA ASN A 119 4.74 -9.74 13.10
C ASN A 119 5.14 -9.51 14.56
N ASP A 120 5.34 -8.26 14.95
CA ASP A 120 5.73 -7.87 16.31
C ASP A 120 4.64 -8.10 17.37
N LYS A 121 3.38 -8.21 16.96
CA LYS A 121 2.22 -8.38 17.86
C LYS A 121 1.61 -9.79 17.85
N HIS A 122 1.87 -10.56 16.83
CA HIS A 122 1.36 -11.91 16.67
C HIS A 122 2.51 -12.84 16.38
N LEU A 123 2.66 -13.81 17.24
CA LEU A 123 3.47 -14.99 16.96
C LEU A 123 3.05 -15.55 15.60
N LEU A 124 4.01 -16.13 14.87
CA LEU A 124 3.71 -16.92 13.69
C LEU A 124 2.48 -17.77 13.99
N PRO A 125 1.54 -17.91 13.04
CA PRO A 125 0.49 -18.90 13.21
C PRO A 125 1.19 -20.19 13.63
N ASP A 126 0.76 -20.72 14.80
CA ASP A 126 1.28 -22.00 15.28
C ASP A 126 0.99 -23.00 14.16
N PRO A 127 2.00 -23.67 13.60
CA PRO A 127 1.74 -24.66 12.56
C PRO A 127 0.82 -25.79 13.03
N ASP A 128 0.62 -25.93 14.33
CA ASP A 128 -0.27 -26.90 14.95
C ASP A 128 -1.71 -26.39 15.18
N GLU A 129 -1.98 -25.08 15.09
CA GLU A 129 -3.35 -24.60 14.97
C GLU A 129 -3.82 -24.89 13.54
N GLU A 130 -4.84 -25.72 13.42
CA GLU A 130 -5.60 -26.03 12.19
C GLU A 130 -6.17 -24.75 11.54
N MET A 131 -5.31 -23.81 11.18
CA MET A 131 -5.66 -22.89 10.13
C MET A 131 -5.71 -23.74 8.88
N ALA A 132 -6.91 -23.83 8.29
CA ALA A 132 -7.09 -24.38 6.97
C ALA A 132 -6.11 -23.66 6.05
N MET A 133 -4.89 -24.15 6.00
CA MET A 133 -3.86 -23.76 5.07
C MET A 133 -4.28 -24.33 3.73
N SER A 134 -5.22 -23.63 3.07
CA SER A 134 -5.32 -23.79 1.65
C SER A 134 -4.06 -23.15 1.09
N GLU A 135 -3.09 -24.04 0.83
CA GLU A 135 -2.03 -23.82 -0.13
C GLU A 135 -1.52 -22.36 -0.19
N GLU A 136 -0.45 -22.03 0.59
CA GLU A 136 0.32 -20.80 0.41
C GLU A 136 -0.29 -19.49 0.99
N THR A 137 -1.37 -19.56 1.76
CA THR A 137 -1.98 -18.37 2.38
C THR A 137 -1.77 -18.34 3.88
N PHE A 138 -1.15 -17.25 4.37
CA PHE A 138 -0.94 -16.97 5.78
C PHE A 138 -1.88 -15.86 6.23
N GLY A 139 -2.76 -16.14 7.18
CA GLY A 139 -3.71 -15.19 7.76
C GLY A 139 -3.23 -14.70 9.11
N PHE A 140 -3.33 -13.38 9.35
CA PHE A 140 -2.99 -12.73 10.61
C PHE A 140 -4.19 -11.94 11.08
N ASP A 141 -4.77 -12.32 12.21
CA ASP A 141 -5.76 -11.49 12.88
C ASP A 141 -5.05 -10.31 13.51
N TYR A 142 -5.56 -9.14 13.28
CA TYR A 142 -4.94 -7.89 13.68
C TYR A 142 -6.00 -6.87 14.06
N VAL A 143 -5.73 -6.08 15.08
CA VAL A 143 -6.60 -4.95 15.44
C VAL A 143 -5.76 -3.69 15.51
N GLY A 144 -5.99 -2.78 14.57
CA GLY A 144 -5.31 -1.50 14.56
C GLY A 144 -5.20 -0.84 13.19
N LYS A 145 -4.41 0.21 13.13
CA LYS A 145 -4.22 1.01 11.90
C LYS A 145 -2.91 0.74 11.18
N VAL A 146 -1.94 0.18 11.89
CA VAL A 146 -0.58 -0.02 11.38
C VAL A 146 -0.11 -1.41 11.77
N ALA A 147 0.21 -2.23 10.79
CA ALA A 147 0.79 -3.56 10.96
C ALA A 147 2.22 -3.59 10.40
N THR A 148 3.17 -4.09 11.20
CA THR A 148 4.56 -4.25 10.80
C THR A 148 4.90 -5.72 10.67
N PHE A 149 5.52 -6.09 9.57
CA PHE A 149 6.08 -7.42 9.33
C PHE A 149 7.56 -7.30 9.08
N THR A 150 8.35 -8.11 9.77
CA THR A 150 9.82 -8.14 9.65
C THR A 150 10.25 -9.45 9.00
N GLY A 151 11.13 -9.37 8.00
CA GLY A 151 11.80 -10.54 7.44
C GLY A 151 12.66 -11.22 8.51
N ASN A 152 12.45 -12.52 8.73
CA ASN A 152 13.17 -13.27 9.76
C ASN A 152 14.45 -13.89 9.19
N ASN A 153 14.47 -15.19 9.00
CA ASN A 153 15.68 -15.96 8.65
C ASN A 153 15.78 -16.35 7.16
N LYS A 154 14.73 -16.13 6.40
CA LYS A 154 14.69 -16.41 4.96
C LYS A 154 13.85 -15.37 4.21
N ASN A 155 13.98 -15.35 2.90
CA ASN A 155 13.17 -14.50 2.05
C ASN A 155 11.70 -14.91 2.14
N THR A 156 10.81 -13.91 2.06
CA THR A 156 9.38 -14.16 1.83
C THR A 156 9.05 -13.72 0.41
N ILE A 157 8.50 -14.63 -0.39
CA ILE A 157 8.17 -14.41 -1.79
C ILE A 157 6.66 -14.27 -1.93
N ILE A 158 6.17 -13.03 -1.96
CA ILE A 158 4.76 -12.66 -1.83
C ILE A 158 4.12 -12.49 -3.21
N GLU A 159 3.00 -13.17 -3.44
CA GLU A 159 2.14 -12.94 -4.60
C GLU A 159 1.13 -11.82 -4.34
N THR A 160 0.42 -11.88 -3.21
CA THR A 160 -0.57 -10.86 -2.83
C THR A 160 -0.55 -10.60 -1.32
N ILE A 161 -0.94 -9.38 -0.95
CA ILE A 161 -1.30 -9.02 0.43
C ILE A 161 -2.73 -8.49 0.38
N THR A 162 -3.64 -9.16 1.08
CA THR A 162 -5.03 -8.70 1.24
C THR A 162 -5.25 -8.20 2.65
N VAL A 163 -5.63 -6.94 2.78
CA VAL A 163 -5.93 -6.28 4.05
C VAL A 163 -7.43 -6.19 4.20
N ASN A 164 -7.99 -6.87 5.20
CA ASN A 164 -9.40 -6.81 5.56
C ASN A 164 -9.59 -5.76 6.66
N TYR A 165 -10.61 -4.93 6.51
CA TYR A 165 -10.80 -3.78 7.38
C TYR A 165 -12.27 -3.51 7.69
N THR A 166 -12.49 -2.76 8.78
CA THR A 166 -13.78 -2.18 9.15
C THR A 166 -13.69 -0.67 9.11
N GLY A 167 -14.80 0.00 8.86
CA GLY A 167 -14.88 1.45 8.80
C GLY A 167 -15.02 1.97 7.38
N THR A 168 -15.25 3.26 7.28
CA THR A 168 -15.36 3.96 6.00
C THR A 168 -14.11 4.82 5.82
N PRO A 169 -13.33 4.62 4.77
CA PRO A 169 -12.21 5.52 4.48
C PRO A 169 -12.72 6.96 4.36
N THR A 170 -12.36 7.81 5.31
CA THR A 170 -12.81 9.21 5.33
C THR A 170 -11.99 10.10 4.41
N ALA A 171 -10.99 9.55 3.77
CA ALA A 171 -10.11 10.30 2.89
C ALA A 171 -9.97 9.63 1.53
N ILE A 172 -10.91 9.88 0.64
CA ILE A 172 -10.57 10.05 -0.76
C ILE A 172 -9.95 11.46 -0.91
N ASN A 173 -8.97 11.79 -0.11
CA ASN A 173 -8.20 13.03 -0.21
C ASN A 173 -6.78 12.77 -0.73
N SER A 174 -6.60 11.69 -1.43
CA SER A 174 -5.59 11.62 -2.46
C SER A 174 -6.26 11.02 -3.70
N ILE A 175 -7.00 11.83 -4.44
CA ILE A 175 -6.74 11.79 -5.87
C ILE A 175 -5.21 11.74 -5.88
N ASN A 176 -4.64 10.59 -6.23
CA ASN A 176 -3.26 10.49 -6.60
C ASN A 176 -3.03 11.65 -7.57
N LYS A 177 -2.58 12.77 -7.03
CA LYS A 177 -1.82 13.68 -7.85
C LYS A 177 -0.69 12.77 -8.27
N PRO A 178 -0.64 12.33 -9.52
CA PRO A 178 0.45 11.47 -9.93
C PRO A 178 1.67 12.21 -9.42
N THR A 179 2.58 11.55 -8.74
CA THR A 179 3.90 12.10 -8.50
C THR A 179 4.40 12.30 -9.91
N ILE A 180 4.17 13.51 -10.40
CA ILE A 180 4.59 13.91 -11.74
C ILE A 180 6.09 13.98 -11.54
N TYR A 181 6.77 12.88 -11.83
CA TYR A 181 8.19 12.97 -12.12
C TYR A 181 8.30 14.09 -13.14
N PRO A 182 9.15 15.10 -12.89
CA PRO A 182 9.23 16.24 -13.80
C PRO A 182 9.45 15.72 -15.20
N ILE A 183 8.41 15.86 -16.05
CA ILE A 183 8.45 15.36 -17.42
C ILE A 183 9.48 16.21 -18.15
N ALA A 184 10.40 15.57 -18.84
CA ALA A 184 11.42 16.27 -19.60
C ALA A 184 10.77 17.19 -20.65
N VAL A 185 11.25 18.43 -20.71
CA VAL A 185 10.86 19.44 -21.66
C VAL A 185 11.95 19.54 -22.74
N TYR A 186 11.54 19.46 -24.00
CA TYR A 186 12.43 19.52 -25.15
C TYR A 186 12.09 20.75 -25.99
N ASN A 187 13.10 21.35 -26.63
CA ASN A 187 12.87 22.32 -27.67
C ASN A 187 12.43 21.63 -28.99
N LEU A 188 12.09 22.41 -29.99
CA LEU A 188 11.66 21.88 -31.30
C LEU A 188 12.74 21.07 -32.05
N SER A 189 14.00 21.24 -31.67
CA SER A 189 15.12 20.46 -32.21
C SER A 189 15.37 19.16 -31.45
N GLY A 190 14.50 18.79 -30.46
CA GLY A 190 14.62 17.56 -29.70
C GLY A 190 15.67 17.62 -28.58
N VAL A 191 16.26 18.77 -28.27
CA VAL A 191 17.20 18.94 -27.18
C VAL A 191 16.41 19.13 -25.86
N LYS A 192 16.77 18.37 -24.82
CA LYS A 192 16.20 18.56 -23.47
C LYS A 192 16.69 19.90 -22.91
N VAL A 193 15.73 20.77 -22.55
CA VAL A 193 15.98 22.11 -22.03
C VAL A 193 15.54 22.33 -20.59
N GLY A 194 14.84 21.34 -20.02
CA GLY A 194 14.37 21.41 -18.64
C GLY A 194 13.39 20.28 -18.31
N ASP A 195 12.56 20.52 -17.33
CA ASP A 195 11.44 19.68 -16.94
C ASP A 195 10.19 20.52 -16.66
N THR A 196 9.06 19.84 -16.36
CA THR A 196 7.79 20.56 -16.14
C THR A 196 7.80 21.50 -14.93
N ASN A 197 8.71 21.32 -13.96
CA ASN A 197 8.85 22.23 -12.81
C ASN A 197 9.60 23.51 -13.20
N SER A 198 10.43 23.45 -14.23
CA SER A 198 11.20 24.58 -14.74
C SER A 198 10.57 25.25 -15.96
N LEU A 199 9.44 24.75 -16.47
CA LEU A 199 8.83 25.23 -17.71
C LEU A 199 8.56 26.75 -17.68
N SER A 200 8.06 27.28 -16.57
CA SER A 200 7.78 28.72 -16.39
C SER A 200 9.04 29.60 -16.40
N ASN A 201 10.21 29.01 -16.17
CA ASN A 201 11.49 29.70 -16.13
C ASN A 201 12.21 29.67 -17.48
N LEU A 202 11.67 28.91 -18.46
CA LEU A 202 12.24 28.87 -19.81
C LEU A 202 11.83 30.14 -20.62
N PRO A 203 12.61 30.54 -21.58
CA PRO A 203 12.26 31.62 -22.48
C PRO A 203 10.89 31.40 -23.14
N LYS A 204 10.17 32.49 -23.46
CA LYS A 204 8.93 32.35 -24.24
C LYS A 204 9.16 31.60 -25.52
N GLY A 205 8.35 30.58 -25.77
CA GLY A 205 8.56 29.74 -26.95
C GLY A 205 7.66 28.53 -26.99
N VAL A 206 7.87 27.67 -27.98
CA VAL A 206 7.15 26.40 -28.12
C VAL A 206 8.07 25.26 -27.74
N TYR A 207 7.59 24.38 -26.88
CA TYR A 207 8.31 23.24 -26.34
C TYR A 207 7.53 21.94 -26.56
N ILE A 208 8.20 20.81 -26.46
CA ILE A 208 7.61 19.48 -26.49
C ILE A 208 7.62 18.93 -25.06
N VAL A 209 6.44 18.66 -24.53
CA VAL A 209 6.22 18.07 -23.21
C VAL A 209 5.36 16.84 -23.39
N ASN A 210 5.86 15.66 -23.00
CA ASN A 210 5.18 14.38 -23.18
C ASN A 210 4.63 14.17 -24.62
N GLY A 211 5.44 14.53 -25.62
CA GLY A 211 5.08 14.41 -27.03
C GLY A 211 4.09 15.44 -27.57
N LYS A 212 3.64 16.40 -26.75
CA LYS A 212 2.71 17.47 -27.15
C LYS A 212 3.42 18.82 -27.21
N LYS A 213 3.01 19.67 -28.17
CA LYS A 213 3.46 21.05 -28.23
C LYS A 213 2.79 21.89 -27.15
N VAL A 214 3.59 22.62 -26.38
CA VAL A 214 3.15 23.52 -25.30
C VAL A 214 3.83 24.85 -25.50
N SER A 215 3.10 25.96 -25.43
CA SER A 215 3.67 27.32 -25.43
C SER A 215 3.94 27.75 -23.99
N ASN A 216 5.06 28.42 -23.77
CA ASN A 216 5.41 29.08 -22.52
C ASN A 216 5.38 30.58 -22.70
#